data_c7124fecb4f16ae42a4631d7dbe3e7d0
#
_entry.id   c7124fecb4f16ae42a4631d7dbe3e7d0
#
_cell.length_a   1.000
_cell.length_b   1.000
_cell.length_c   1.000
_cell.angle_alpha   90.00
_cell.angle_beta   90.00
_cell.angle_gamma   90.00
#
_symmetry.space_group_name_H-M   'P 1'
#
loop_
_entity.id
_entity.type
_entity.pdbx_description
1 polymer ?
#
loop_
_entity_poly.entity_id
_entity_poly.type
_entity_poly.pdbx_seq_one_letter_code
_entity_poly.pdbx_strand_id
1 'polypeptide(L)' 'MSQATFTTALTIGELEASYPLYCKALRILIREEKTLQQIQRSVCWYRLETLHRCLPRRYKDPNHLYFHLRREISAEA' A
#
# COMPACT_ATOMS: atom_id res chain seq x y z
N MET A 1 20.92 18.33 12.11
CA MET A 1 20.61 17.86 11.80
C MET A 1 20.22 17.22 11.05
N SER A 2 20.27 17.04 10.71
CA SER A 2 20.04 16.14 9.97
C SER A 2 18.74 15.63 9.91
N GLN A 3 17.90 16.16 10.33
CA GLN A 3 16.60 15.69 10.36
C GLN A 3 16.01 15.47 9.03
N ALA A 4 16.46 16.11 8.07
CA ALA A 4 15.97 15.85 6.75
C ALA A 4 16.21 14.42 6.33
N THR A 5 17.19 13.82 6.92
CA THR A 5 17.53 12.49 6.47
C THR A 5 16.50 11.46 6.81
N PHE A 6 15.83 11.60 7.93
CA PHE A 6 14.91 10.54 8.26
C PHE A 6 13.63 10.62 7.50
N THR A 7 13.40 11.69 6.80
CA THR A 7 12.21 11.73 5.98
C THR A 7 12.43 11.03 4.67
N THR A 8 13.67 10.70 4.38
CA THR A 8 13.90 10.12 3.11
C THR A 8 13.55 8.70 3.09
N ALA A 9 14.28 7.92 2.53
CA ALA A 9 13.88 6.63 2.15
C ALA A 9 13.85 5.67 3.29
N LEU A 10 12.83 4.89 3.36
CA LEU A 10 12.84 3.70 4.14
C LEU A 10 13.65 2.66 3.39
N THR A 11 14.31 1.77 4.12
CA THR A 11 14.98 0.65 3.47
C THR A 11 13.94 -0.34 3.00
N ILE A 12 14.34 -1.22 2.08
CA ILE A 12 13.45 -2.25 1.60
C ILE A 12 12.98 -3.13 2.76
N GLY A 13 13.87 -3.46 3.69
CA GLY A 13 13.49 -4.24 4.85
C GLY A 13 12.44 -3.56 5.71
N GLU A 14 12.56 -2.26 5.88
CA GLU A 14 11.58 -1.50 6.64
C GLU A 14 10.23 -1.47 5.93
N LEU A 15 10.24 -1.32 4.62
CA LEU A 15 9.02 -1.36 3.83
C LEU A 15 8.35 -2.73 3.95
N GLU A 16 9.14 -3.80 3.84
CA GLU A 16 8.61 -5.15 3.96
C GLU A 16 8.02 -5.41 5.34
N ALA A 17 8.68 -4.91 6.38
CA ALA A 17 8.23 -5.12 7.75
C ALA A 17 6.85 -4.51 7.99
N SER A 18 6.53 -3.44 7.28
CA SER A 18 5.25 -2.76 7.43
C SER A 18 4.22 -3.16 6.38
N TYR A 19 4.53 -4.14 5.54
CA TYR A 19 3.62 -4.57 4.49
C TYR A 19 2.20 -4.86 5.00
N PRO A 20 2.02 -5.59 6.10
CA PRO A 20 0.67 -5.85 6.61
C PRO A 20 -0.09 -4.58 6.97
N LEU A 21 0.62 -3.56 7.43
CA LEU A 21 0.00 -2.29 7.76
C LEU A 21 -0.50 -1.56 6.51
N TYR A 22 0.25 -1.67 5.43
CA TYR A 22 -0.17 -1.05 4.17
C TYR A 22 -1.42 -1.72 3.63
N CYS A 23 -1.49 -3.04 3.73
CA CYS A 23 -2.67 -3.78 3.30
C CYS A 23 -3.87 -3.42 4.16
N LYS A 24 -3.66 -3.28 5.46
CA LYS A 24 -4.73 -2.89 6.38
C LYS A 24 -5.24 -1.49 6.06
N ALA A 25 -4.32 -0.57 5.81
CA ALA A 25 -4.70 0.79 5.44
C ALA A 25 -5.49 0.81 4.14
N LEU A 26 -5.09 0.00 3.18
CA LEU A 26 -5.80 -0.09 1.92
C LEU A 26 -7.22 -0.62 2.12
N ARG A 27 -7.39 -1.63 2.97
CA ARG A 27 -8.72 -2.15 3.29
C ARG A 27 -9.60 -1.08 3.91
N ILE A 28 -9.05 -0.29 4.80
CA ILE A 28 -9.80 0.79 5.44
C ILE A 28 -10.29 1.79 4.40
N LEU A 29 -9.42 2.19 3.48
CA LEU A 29 -9.79 3.13 2.43
C LEU A 29 -10.89 2.58 1.53
N ILE A 30 -10.83 1.29 1.21
CA ILE A 30 -11.85 0.66 0.40
C ILE A 30 -13.18 0.63 1.14
N ARG A 31 -13.16 0.31 2.43
CA ARG A 31 -14.38 0.27 3.23
C ARG A 31 -14.99 1.64 3.42
N GLU A 32 -14.16 2.68 3.38
CA GLU A 32 -14.63 4.05 3.45
C GLU A 32 -15.13 4.56 2.10
N GLU A 33 -15.11 3.70 1.09
CA GLU A 33 -15.60 4.01 -0.25
C GLU A 33 -14.86 5.16 -0.93
N LYS A 34 -13.58 5.28 -0.63
CA LYS A 34 -12.74 6.24 -1.32
C LYS A 34 -12.59 5.82 -2.78
N THR A 35 -12.50 6.82 -3.66
CA THR A 35 -12.30 6.52 -5.06
C THR A 35 -10.90 5.96 -5.28
N LEU A 36 -10.71 5.26 -6.39
CA LEU A 36 -9.41 4.73 -6.72
C LEU A 36 -8.38 5.86 -6.83
N GLN A 37 -8.77 7.00 -7.38
CA GLN A 37 -7.88 8.14 -7.46
C GLN A 37 -7.41 8.61 -6.09
N GLN A 38 -8.33 8.68 -5.13
CA GLN A 38 -7.98 9.08 -3.77
C GLN A 38 -7.04 8.06 -3.13
N ILE A 39 -7.32 6.79 -3.34
CA ILE A 39 -6.51 5.70 -2.80
C ILE A 39 -5.10 5.75 -3.40
N GLN A 40 -5.00 6.02 -4.69
CA GLN A 40 -3.70 6.10 -5.36
C GLN A 40 -2.84 7.26 -4.87
N ARG A 41 -3.44 8.22 -4.20
CA ARG A 41 -2.71 9.34 -3.61
C ARG A 41 -2.30 9.09 -2.16
N SER A 42 -2.69 7.94 -1.61
CA SER A 42 -2.37 7.63 -0.22
C SER A 42 -0.93 7.15 -0.06
N VAL A 43 -0.43 7.28 1.16
CA VAL A 43 0.91 6.83 1.49
C VAL A 43 1.03 5.33 1.35
N CYS A 44 0.01 4.58 1.78
CA CYS A 44 0.06 3.13 1.69
C CYS A 44 0.18 2.67 0.23
N TRP A 45 -0.50 3.33 -0.69
CA TRP A 45 -0.40 3.00 -2.11
C TRP A 45 1.01 3.22 -2.61
N TYR A 46 1.59 4.36 -2.27
CA TYR A 46 2.94 4.69 -2.68
C TYR A 46 3.93 3.64 -2.17
N ARG A 47 3.78 3.22 -0.92
CA ARG A 47 4.66 2.23 -0.33
C ARG A 47 4.48 0.86 -0.97
N LEU A 48 3.25 0.46 -1.24
CA LEU A 48 2.96 -0.79 -1.93
C LEU A 48 3.53 -0.79 -3.35
N GLU A 49 3.40 0.34 -4.04
CA GLU A 49 3.92 0.47 -5.38
C GLU A 49 5.44 0.38 -5.38
N THR A 50 6.07 0.99 -4.40
CA THR A 50 7.53 0.92 -4.26
C THR A 50 7.99 -0.51 -4.04
N LEU A 51 7.29 -1.25 -3.17
CA LEU A 51 7.61 -2.65 -2.93
C LEU A 51 7.48 -3.49 -4.19
N HIS A 52 6.41 -3.26 -4.94
CA HIS A 52 6.21 -3.98 -6.20
C HIS A 52 7.34 -3.67 -7.17
N ARG A 53 7.73 -2.41 -7.27
CA ARG A 53 8.77 -1.99 -8.19
C ARG A 53 10.13 -2.60 -7.84
N CYS A 54 10.43 -2.67 -6.55
CA CYS A 54 11.70 -3.22 -6.08
C CYS A 54 11.71 -4.74 -6.04
N LEU A 55 10.58 -5.36 -5.72
CA LEU A 55 10.48 -6.80 -5.56
C LEU A 55 9.24 -7.33 -6.29
N PRO A 56 9.22 -7.23 -7.62
CA PRO A 56 8.01 -7.55 -8.38
C PRO A 56 7.56 -9.01 -8.29
N ARG A 57 8.48 -9.91 -7.99
CA ARG A 57 8.11 -11.32 -7.84
C ARG A 57 7.52 -11.62 -6.48
N ARG A 58 7.79 -10.76 -5.50
CA ARG A 58 7.35 -10.98 -4.13
C ARG A 58 6.07 -10.22 -3.82
N TYR A 59 5.94 -9.03 -4.37
CA TYR A 59 4.79 -8.17 -4.11
C TYR A 59 4.10 -7.80 -5.40
N LYS A 60 2.81 -7.98 -5.42
CA LYS A 60 2.02 -7.70 -6.62
C LYS A 60 1.77 -6.22 -6.79
N ASP A 61 1.40 -5.85 -8.01
CA ASP A 61 1.00 -4.49 -8.33
C ASP A 61 -0.13 -4.06 -7.39
N PRO A 62 -0.08 -2.86 -6.82
CA PRO A 62 -1.15 -2.38 -5.94
C PRO A 62 -2.53 -2.37 -6.60
N ASN A 63 -2.62 -2.17 -7.90
CA ASN A 63 -3.90 -2.26 -8.60
C ASN A 63 -4.50 -3.64 -8.46
N HIS A 64 -3.67 -4.67 -8.61
CA HIS A 64 -4.11 -6.04 -8.47
C HIS A 64 -4.60 -6.30 -7.04
N LEU A 65 -3.85 -5.83 -6.07
CA LEU A 65 -4.21 -5.98 -4.67
C LEU A 65 -5.51 -5.24 -4.36
N TYR A 66 -5.67 -4.05 -4.91
CA TYR A 66 -6.88 -3.26 -4.72
C TYR A 66 -8.13 -4.02 -5.19
N PHE A 67 -8.09 -4.56 -6.40
CA PHE A 67 -9.25 -5.28 -6.92
C PHE A 67 -9.51 -6.56 -6.14
N HIS A 68 -8.47 -7.23 -5.70
CA HIS A 68 -8.61 -8.43 -4.89
C HIS A 68 -9.28 -8.11 -3.55
N LEU A 69 -8.81 -7.09 -2.84
CA LEU A 69 -9.36 -6.69 -1.55
C LEU A 69 -10.78 -6.18 -1.70
N ARG A 70 -11.04 -5.43 -2.75
CA ARG A 70 -12.37 -4.90 -3.00
C ARG A 70 -13.36 -6.04 -3.20
N ARG A 71 -12.95 -7.07 -3.91
CA ARG A 71 -13.78 -8.24 -4.13
C ARG A 71 -14.07 -8.96 -2.82
N GLU A 72 -13.05 -9.12 -1.98
CA GLU A 72 -13.23 -9.76 -0.68
C GLU A 72 -14.19 -8.97 0.21
N ILE A 73 -14.02 -7.66 0.25
CA ILE A 73 -14.86 -6.81 1.08
C ILE A 73 -16.30 -6.84 0.60
N SER A 74 -16.51 -6.83 -0.70
CA SER A 74 -17.85 -6.94 -1.28
C SER A 74 -18.50 -8.26 -0.93
N ALA A 75 -17.72 -9.32 -0.88
CA ALA A 75 -18.23 -10.63 -0.54
C ALA A 75 -18.64 -10.74 0.93
N GLU A 76 -18.02 -9.92 1.79
CA GLU A 76 -18.36 -9.88 3.20
C GLU A 76 -19.72 -9.24 3.45
N ALA A 77 -20.13 -8.37 2.57
CA ALA A 77 -21.40 -7.67 2.72
C ALA A 77 -22.57 -8.52 2.22
#